data_fba217b5f1584ff4a47a3401e3e41345
#
_entry.id   fba217b5f1584ff4a47a3401e3e41345
#
_cell.length_a   1.000
_cell.length_b   1.000
_cell.length_c   1.000
_cell.angle_alpha   90.00
_cell.angle_beta   90.00
_cell.angle_gamma   90.00
#
_symmetry.space_group_name_H-M   'P 1'
#
loop_
_entity.id
_entity.type
_entity.pdbx_description
1 polymer ?
#
loop_
_entity_poly.entity_id
_entity_poly.type
_entity_poly.pdbx_seq_one_letter_code
_entity_poly.pdbx_strand_id
1 'polypeptide(L)'
;MIDQVLPPPPSTEELERAPVLDQWKLMQSADDTFVLVGIVSGHPRLKGGWVATSPVQRIDPSDEPRWAETLNRVYRLGECRNA
;
A
#
# COMPACT_ATOMS: atom_id res chain seq x y z
N MET A 1 -18.80 -4.13 25.80
CA MET A 1 -18.45 -3.75 24.46
C MET A 1 -17.04 -3.20 24.40
N ILE A 2 -16.30 -3.63 23.45
CA ILE A 2 -14.93 -3.20 23.32
C ILE A 2 -14.84 -2.19 22.21
N ASP A 3 -14.31 -1.06 22.57
CA ASP A 3 -14.06 -0.03 21.59
C ASP A 3 -12.68 -0.27 21.02
N GLN A 4 -12.64 -0.80 19.82
CA GLN A 4 -11.37 -0.90 19.14
C GLN A 4 -11.01 0.46 18.60
N VAL A 5 -9.94 0.96 19.11
CA VAL A 5 -9.38 2.20 18.58
C VAL A 5 -8.47 1.79 17.42
N LEU A 6 -8.90 2.06 16.23
CA LEU A 6 -8.04 1.81 15.07
C LEU A 6 -6.91 2.82 15.07
N PRO A 7 -5.71 2.40 14.67
CA PRO A 7 -4.63 3.36 14.56
C PRO A 7 -4.99 4.42 13.51
N PRO A 8 -4.50 5.64 13.69
CA PRO A 8 -4.81 6.69 12.73
C PRO A 8 -4.22 6.36 11.36
N PRO A 9 -4.77 6.94 10.30
CA PRO A 9 -4.15 6.79 8.98
C PRO A 9 -2.75 7.39 8.98
N PRO A 10 -1.92 7.03 8.01
CA PRO A 10 -0.59 7.63 7.90
C PRO A 10 -0.69 9.15 7.82
N SER A 11 0.25 9.84 8.44
CA SER A 11 0.28 11.30 8.40
C SER A 11 0.66 11.77 7.01
N THR A 12 0.37 13.04 6.72
CA THR A 12 0.79 13.65 5.46
C THR A 12 2.30 13.54 5.28
N GLU A 13 3.03 13.76 6.36
CA GLU A 13 4.49 13.69 6.33
C GLU A 13 4.97 12.28 5.99
N GLU A 14 4.34 11.29 6.58
CA GLU A 14 4.64 9.90 6.30
C GLU A 14 4.39 9.57 4.84
N LEU A 15 3.27 10.04 4.31
CA LEU A 15 2.92 9.80 2.92
C LEU A 15 3.85 10.50 1.96
N GLU A 16 4.33 11.68 2.31
CA GLU A 16 5.28 12.39 1.46
C GLU A 16 6.60 11.65 1.33
N ARG A 17 6.97 10.89 2.35
CA ARG A 17 8.20 10.13 2.35
C ARG A 17 8.04 8.72 1.82
N ALA A 18 6.81 8.28 1.68
CA ALA A 18 6.53 6.92 1.26
C ALA A 18 6.84 6.74 -0.22
N PRO A 19 7.32 5.56 -0.61
CA PRO A 19 7.45 5.28 -2.03
C PRO A 19 6.07 5.26 -2.68
N VAL A 20 6.04 5.54 -3.96
CA VAL A 20 4.80 5.52 -4.73
C VAL A 20 4.70 4.19 -5.45
N LEU A 21 3.52 3.59 -5.39
CA LEU A 21 3.22 2.39 -6.14
C LEU A 21 2.17 2.76 -7.18
N ASP A 22 2.57 2.75 -8.42
CA ASP A 22 1.71 3.14 -9.53
C ASP A 22 1.21 1.92 -10.30
N GLN A 23 0.10 2.07 -10.99
CA GLN A 23 -0.53 0.98 -11.71
C GLN A 23 -0.68 -0.25 -10.83
N TRP A 24 -1.13 0.01 -9.61
CA TRP A 24 -1.20 -1.04 -8.61
C TRP A 24 -2.47 -1.87 -8.73
N LYS A 25 -2.38 -3.08 -8.24
CA LYS A 25 -3.49 -4.00 -8.17
C LYS A 25 -3.37 -4.81 -6.90
N LEU A 26 -4.49 -5.02 -6.25
CA LEU A 26 -4.54 -5.86 -5.05
C LEU A 26 -4.72 -7.31 -5.50
N MET A 27 -3.84 -8.17 -5.05
CA MET A 27 -3.88 -9.58 -5.43
C MET A 27 -3.86 -10.47 -4.20
N GLN A 28 -4.61 -11.55 -4.27
CA GLN A 28 -4.62 -12.53 -3.20
C GLN A 28 -3.41 -13.44 -3.34
N SER A 29 -2.73 -13.62 -2.22
CA SER A 29 -1.60 -14.51 -2.14
C SER A 29 -2.05 -15.92 -1.74
N ALA A 30 -1.15 -16.88 -1.80
CA ALA A 30 -1.44 -18.28 -1.48
C ALA A 30 -1.91 -18.51 -0.04
N ASP A 31 -1.56 -17.62 0.87
CA ASP A 31 -1.88 -17.75 2.29
C ASP A 31 -3.12 -16.98 2.71
N ASP A 32 -4.01 -16.70 1.78
CA ASP A 32 -5.19 -15.87 2.03
C ASP A 32 -4.86 -14.45 2.48
N THR A 33 -3.64 -14.04 2.26
CA THR A 33 -3.25 -12.65 2.47
C THR A 33 -3.35 -11.91 1.15
N PHE A 34 -3.32 -10.60 1.22
CA PHE A 34 -3.33 -9.76 0.03
C PHE A 34 -2.02 -9.02 -0.09
N VAL A 35 -1.54 -8.90 -1.32
CA VAL A 35 -0.35 -8.11 -1.63
C VAL A 35 -0.70 -7.12 -2.73
N LEU A 36 0.10 -6.08 -2.83
CA LEU A 36 -0.04 -5.13 -3.92
C LEU A 36 1.04 -5.40 -4.95
N VAL A 37 0.64 -5.35 -6.21
CA VAL A 37 1.58 -5.46 -7.33
C VAL A 37 1.49 -4.16 -8.10
N GLY A 38 2.62 -3.59 -8.45
CA GLY A 38 2.64 -2.34 -9.18
C GLY A 38 4.06 -1.88 -9.48
N ILE A 39 4.14 -0.69 -10.01
CA ILE A 39 5.43 -0.08 -10.35
C ILE A 39 5.82 0.85 -9.24
N VAL A 40 6.94 0.56 -8.59
CA VAL A 40 7.40 1.34 -7.45
C VAL A 40 8.38 2.43 -7.90
N SER A 41 8.30 3.58 -7.22
CA SER A 41 9.27 4.64 -7.37
C SER A 41 9.52 5.28 -6.00
N GLY A 42 10.70 5.82 -5.80
CA GLY A 42 11.05 6.46 -4.55
C GLY A 42 11.31 5.50 -3.40
N HIS A 43 11.50 4.23 -3.68
CA HIS A 43 11.77 3.25 -2.64
C HIS A 43 13.25 3.32 -2.26
N PRO A 44 13.57 3.28 -0.96
CA PRO A 44 14.97 3.43 -0.54
C PRO A 44 15.88 2.29 -0.97
N ARG A 45 15.32 1.12 -1.27
CA ARG A 45 16.11 -0.06 -1.60
C ARG A 45 15.89 -0.58 -3.02
N LEU A 46 14.77 -0.22 -3.62
CA LEU A 46 14.41 -0.73 -4.94
C LEU A 46 14.56 0.39 -5.97
N LYS A 47 15.13 0.06 -7.09
CA LYS A 47 15.40 1.05 -8.13
C LYS A 47 14.19 1.40 -8.98
N GLY A 48 13.08 0.78 -8.72
CA GLY A 48 11.89 0.95 -9.54
C GLY A 48 11.57 -0.32 -10.28
N GLY A 49 10.48 -0.30 -11.03
CA GLY A 49 10.00 -1.45 -11.76
C GLY A 49 8.88 -2.17 -11.03
N TRP A 50 8.46 -3.29 -11.56
CA TRP A 50 7.36 -4.05 -11.00
C TRP A 50 7.77 -4.76 -9.72
N VAL A 51 6.95 -4.63 -8.70
CA VAL A 51 7.20 -5.28 -7.41
C VAL A 51 5.90 -5.88 -6.89
N ALA A 52 6.05 -6.87 -6.01
CA ALA A 52 4.97 -7.36 -5.17
C ALA A 52 5.34 -7.00 -3.73
N THR A 53 4.44 -6.36 -3.04
CA THR A 53 4.72 -5.92 -1.66
C THR A 53 4.59 -7.08 -0.68
N SER A 54 5.02 -6.83 0.55
CA SER A 54 4.67 -7.71 1.65
C SER A 54 3.16 -7.61 1.91
N PRO A 55 2.61 -8.51 2.74
CA PRO A 55 1.16 -8.52 2.96
C PRO A 55 0.60 -7.19 3.40
N VAL A 56 -0.55 -6.83 2.82
CA VAL A 56 -1.25 -5.60 3.16
C VAL A 56 -1.91 -5.73 4.51
N GLN A 57 -1.67 -4.78 5.39
CA GLN A 57 -2.27 -4.72 6.72
C GLN A 57 -3.49 -3.81 6.75
N ARG A 58 -3.41 -2.71 6.02
CA ARG A 58 -4.50 -1.74 5.91
C ARG A 58 -4.42 -1.07 4.56
N ILE A 59 -5.57 -0.68 4.07
CA ILE A 59 -5.62 0.14 2.87
C ILE A 59 -6.59 1.29 3.15
N ASP A 60 -6.33 2.42 2.52
CA ASP A 60 -7.19 3.58 2.62
C ASP A 60 -8.62 3.17 2.29
N PRO A 61 -9.58 3.40 3.20
CA PRO A 61 -10.96 2.95 2.97
C PRO A 61 -11.76 3.80 2.00
N SER A 62 -11.17 4.84 1.43
CA SER A 62 -11.88 5.67 0.47
C SER A 62 -12.12 4.93 -0.83
N ASP A 63 -13.01 5.46 -1.67
CA ASP A 63 -13.33 4.86 -2.97
C ASP A 63 -12.12 4.82 -3.88
N GLU A 64 -11.23 5.78 -3.72
CA GLU A 64 -9.97 5.82 -4.47
C GLU A 64 -8.83 5.78 -3.47
N PRO A 65 -8.42 4.58 -3.07
CA PRO A 65 -7.37 4.47 -2.06
C PRO A 65 -6.09 5.19 -2.48
N ARG A 66 -5.55 5.97 -1.58
CA ARG A 66 -4.34 6.74 -1.83
C ARG A 66 -3.14 6.23 -1.07
N TRP A 67 -3.36 5.30 -0.15
CA TRP A 67 -2.26 4.73 0.62
C TRP A 67 -2.59 3.30 1.01
N ALA A 68 -1.56 2.54 1.30
CA ALA A 68 -1.70 1.21 1.86
C ALA A 68 -0.54 0.95 2.80
N GLU A 69 -0.82 0.25 3.86
CA GLU A 69 0.18 -0.15 4.83
C GLU A 69 0.42 -1.64 4.68
N THR A 70 1.66 -2.01 4.42
CA THR A 70 2.05 -3.41 4.35
C THR A 70 2.81 -3.77 5.62
N LEU A 71 3.17 -5.02 5.75
CA LEU A 71 3.91 -5.47 6.90
C LEU A 71 5.20 -4.67 7.13
N ASN A 72 5.83 -4.22 6.05
CA ASN A 72 7.13 -3.56 6.15
C ASN A 72 7.09 -2.05 6.05
N ARG A 73 6.12 -1.48 5.34
CA ARG A 73 6.09 -0.04 5.16
C ARG A 73 4.78 0.44 4.59
N VAL A 74 4.62 1.76 4.60
CA VAL A 74 3.50 2.42 3.97
C VAL A 74 3.88 2.76 2.53
N TYR A 75 2.94 2.61 1.63
CA TYR A 75 3.08 3.04 0.25
C TYR A 75 2.03 4.09 -0.07
N ARG A 76 2.42 5.05 -0.87
CA ARG A 76 1.48 5.97 -1.45
C ARG A 76 1.02 5.36 -2.77
N LEU A 77 -0.29 5.33 -2.98
CA LEU A 77 -0.85 4.68 -4.16
C LEU A 77 -1.11 5.70 -5.25
N GLY A 78 -0.59 5.42 -6.42
CA GLY A 78 -0.88 6.20 -7.60
C GLY A 78 -2.11 5.66 -8.31
N GLU A 79 -2.02 5.48 -9.61
CA GLU A 79 -3.14 5.03 -10.39
C GLU A 79 -3.41 3.54 -10.19
N CYS A 80 -4.67 3.19 -9.99
CA CYS A 80 -5.05 1.79 -9.88
C CYS A 80 -5.22 1.20 -11.26
N ARG A 81 -4.63 0.05 -11.48
CA ARG A 81 -4.76 -0.64 -12.76
C ARG A 81 -6.01 -1.50 -12.71
N ASN A 82 -7.04 -1.06 -13.38
CA ASN A 82 -8.26 -1.83 -13.51
C ASN A 82 -8.14 -2.73 -14.72
N ALA A 83 -8.34 -3.96 -14.47
CA ALA A 83 -8.40 -4.91 -15.58
C ALA A 83 -9.75 -4.85 -16.25
#